data_95ac773a296888aa0897a53da2733aae
#
_entry.id   95ac773a296888aa0897a53da2733aae
#
_cell.length_a   1.000
_cell.length_b   1.000
_cell.length_c   1.000
_cell.angle_alpha   90.00
_cell.angle_beta   90.00
_cell.angle_gamma   90.00
#
_symmetry.space_group_name_H-M   'P 1'
#
loop_
_entity.id
_entity.type
_entity.pdbx_description
1 polymer ?
#
loop_
_entity_poly.entity_id
_entity_poly.type
_entity_poly.pdbx_seq_one_letter_code
_entity_poly.pdbx_strand_id
1 'polypeptide(L)'
;MSLYYQDEHVTLYHGDCLEVMESISPMTITTVLTDPPYSSGGRRENSRSLRKAMTRSVEDDDWIRGDGMSTNGFLHLLRLCGIQWRRVLRPGGHALSFIDWRMAFQLQAALETADLRQHPILVWDKGRMGMGSIFRNQHELVVHMTAGNPAPPERRDVANVLTFKPVRDGDHPTEKPQPLLETLLSVVTPPEGTVLDPFAGSGSTLFAARALGHTAIGVEADERYCEVIARRLDQGVLDFGGIA
;
A
#
# COMPACT_ATOMS: atom_id res chain seq x y z
N MET A 1 13.98 -3.20 14.00
CA MET A 1 13.59 -3.96 12.80
C MET A 1 14.18 -5.36 12.80
N SER A 2 13.51 -6.35 12.19
CA SER A 2 14.00 -7.73 12.02
C SER A 2 13.55 -8.29 10.67
N LEU A 3 14.40 -9.09 10.02
CA LEU A 3 13.99 -9.89 8.89
C LEU A 3 13.00 -10.95 9.41
N TYR A 4 11.80 -11.01 8.84
CA TYR A 4 10.75 -11.93 9.28
C TYR A 4 10.58 -13.13 8.34
N TYR A 5 10.64 -12.87 7.03
CA TYR A 5 10.54 -13.90 5.99
C TYR A 5 11.40 -13.53 4.78
N GLN A 6 11.96 -14.53 4.11
CA GLN A 6 12.69 -14.35 2.85
C GLN A 6 12.62 -15.61 2.00
N ASP A 7 12.27 -15.42 0.73
CA ASP A 7 12.43 -16.41 -0.33
C ASP A 7 13.15 -15.79 -1.55
N GLU A 8 13.07 -16.41 -2.71
CA GLU A 8 13.69 -15.94 -3.95
C GLU A 8 13.11 -14.61 -4.44
N HIS A 9 11.81 -14.36 -4.19
CA HIS A 9 11.08 -13.20 -4.71
C HIS A 9 10.70 -12.19 -3.64
N VAL A 10 10.49 -12.60 -2.40
CA VAL A 10 9.92 -11.76 -1.35
C VAL A 10 10.84 -11.68 -0.14
N THR A 11 11.07 -10.46 0.32
CA THR A 11 11.70 -10.16 1.62
C THR A 11 10.70 -9.37 2.47
N LEU A 12 10.37 -9.88 3.66
CA LEU A 12 9.46 -9.23 4.60
C LEU A 12 10.21 -8.85 5.88
N TYR A 13 10.09 -7.60 6.27
CA TYR A 13 10.61 -7.08 7.52
C TYR A 13 9.48 -6.79 8.51
N HIS A 14 9.67 -7.20 9.77
CA HIS A 14 8.88 -6.73 10.90
C HIS A 14 9.54 -5.51 11.53
N GLY A 15 8.84 -4.36 11.60
CA GLY A 15 9.37 -3.15 12.19
C GLY A 15 8.76 -1.86 11.68
N ASP A 16 9.36 -0.74 12.09
CA ASP A 16 8.99 0.59 11.63
C ASP A 16 9.43 0.80 10.18
N CYS A 17 8.53 1.33 9.34
CA CYS A 17 8.79 1.49 7.91
C CYS A 17 9.94 2.48 7.62
N LEU A 18 10.10 3.53 8.41
CA LEU A 18 11.18 4.51 8.21
C LEU A 18 12.53 3.89 8.57
N GLU A 19 12.60 3.15 9.71
CA GLU A 19 13.81 2.45 10.13
C GLU A 19 14.25 1.40 9.11
N VAL A 20 13.31 0.61 8.58
CA VAL A 20 13.62 -0.39 7.54
C VAL A 20 14.07 0.30 6.24
N MET A 21 13.31 1.30 5.78
CA MET A 21 13.66 2.01 4.55
C MET A 21 15.06 2.63 4.62
N GLU A 22 15.51 3.16 5.77
CA GLU A 22 16.86 3.68 5.94
C GLU A 22 17.96 2.66 5.62
N SER A 23 17.71 1.37 5.87
CA SER A 23 18.63 0.27 5.57
C SER A 23 18.66 -0.14 4.10
N ILE A 24 17.64 0.21 3.31
CA ILE A 24 17.58 -0.09 1.87
C ILE A 24 18.59 0.80 1.14
N SER A 25 19.38 0.19 0.26
CA SER A 25 20.34 0.94 -0.57
C SER A 25 19.64 1.96 -1.47
N PRO A 26 20.21 3.16 -1.66
CA PRO A 26 19.66 4.14 -2.59
C PRO A 26 19.53 3.61 -4.02
N MET A 27 18.49 4.06 -4.74
CA MET A 27 18.28 3.77 -6.16
C MET A 27 18.22 2.26 -6.51
N THR A 28 17.70 1.43 -5.60
CA THR A 28 17.52 -0.02 -5.84
C THR A 28 16.07 -0.39 -6.13
N ILE A 29 15.10 0.45 -5.74
CA ILE A 29 13.68 0.20 -5.90
C ILE A 29 13.20 0.75 -7.25
N THR A 30 12.39 -0.02 -7.95
CA THR A 30 11.77 0.39 -9.22
C THR A 30 10.42 1.05 -8.98
N THR A 31 9.63 0.45 -8.08
CA THR A 31 8.26 0.88 -7.81
C THR A 31 7.97 0.79 -6.31
N VAL A 32 7.41 1.85 -5.75
CA VAL A 32 6.71 1.81 -4.46
C VAL A 32 5.22 1.67 -4.76
N LEU A 33 4.57 0.64 -4.22
CA LEU A 33 3.11 0.46 -4.29
C LEU A 33 2.61 0.13 -2.89
N THR A 34 1.75 1.00 -2.32
CA THR A 34 1.44 0.92 -0.89
C THR A 34 0.08 1.48 -0.53
N ASP A 35 -0.47 1.00 0.60
CA ASP A 35 -1.71 1.45 1.21
C ASP A 35 -1.45 1.88 2.67
N PRO A 36 -0.95 3.11 2.90
CA PRO A 36 -0.63 3.57 4.25
C PRO A 36 -1.88 3.67 5.13
N PRO A 37 -1.78 3.54 6.46
CA PRO A 37 -2.91 3.72 7.36
C PRO A 37 -3.53 5.10 7.14
N TYR A 38 -4.86 5.15 6.97
CA TYR A 38 -5.55 6.42 6.74
C TYR A 38 -5.88 7.10 8.06
N SER A 39 -5.41 8.33 8.25
CA SER A 39 -5.98 9.21 9.27
C SER A 39 -7.37 9.66 8.81
N SER A 40 -8.34 8.76 8.82
CA SER A 40 -9.71 9.05 8.36
C SER A 40 -10.51 9.96 9.31
N GLY A 41 -9.78 10.80 10.07
CA GLY A 41 -10.27 11.89 10.89
C GLY A 41 -10.85 11.43 12.24
N GLY A 42 -10.24 11.83 13.33
CA GLY A 42 -10.64 11.57 14.73
C GLY A 42 -12.08 11.98 15.11
N ARG A 43 -12.90 12.42 14.18
CA ARG A 43 -14.33 12.64 14.37
C ARG A 43 -15.18 11.36 14.32
N ARG A 44 -14.66 10.26 13.70
CA ARG A 44 -15.39 8.97 13.69
C ARG A 44 -15.12 8.12 14.91
N GLU A 45 -13.97 8.27 15.55
CA GLU A 45 -13.68 7.58 16.81
C GLU A 45 -14.65 7.98 17.92
N ASN A 46 -14.92 9.28 18.09
CA ASN A 46 -15.85 9.75 19.14
C ASN A 46 -17.31 9.30 18.95
N SER A 47 -17.77 9.10 17.72
CA SER A 47 -19.15 8.65 17.48
C SER A 47 -19.33 7.13 17.47
N ARG A 48 -18.27 6.36 17.20
CA ARG A 48 -18.28 4.90 17.27
C ARG A 48 -17.88 4.38 18.65
N SER A 49 -16.92 5.00 19.35
CA SER A 49 -16.53 4.64 20.71
C SER A 49 -17.66 4.84 21.70
N LEU A 50 -18.44 5.92 21.59
CA LEU A 50 -19.64 6.13 22.40
C LEU A 50 -20.75 5.07 22.18
N ARG A 51 -20.92 4.55 20.96
CA ARG A 51 -21.86 3.45 20.70
C ARG A 51 -21.30 2.08 21.10
N LYS A 52 -19.98 1.86 20.97
CA LYS A 52 -19.31 0.59 21.29
C LYS A 52 -19.06 0.42 22.78
N ALA A 53 -18.82 1.52 23.53
CA ALA A 53 -18.69 1.50 24.98
C ALA A 53 -19.99 1.08 25.71
N MET A 54 -21.14 1.15 25.02
CA MET A 54 -22.44 0.68 25.59
C MET A 54 -22.73 -0.80 25.31
N THR A 55 -21.94 -1.53 24.47
CA THR A 55 -22.35 -2.88 24.00
C THR A 55 -21.25 -3.95 23.88
N ARG A 56 -19.97 -3.70 24.21
CA ARG A 56 -18.92 -4.74 24.09
C ARG A 56 -17.79 -4.59 25.11
N SER A 57 -17.27 -5.74 25.55
CA SER A 57 -16.11 -5.91 26.41
C SER A 57 -14.79 -5.48 25.73
N VAL A 58 -13.83 -5.07 26.54
CA VAL A 58 -12.57 -4.36 26.25
C VAL A 58 -11.54 -5.14 25.40
N GLU A 59 -11.87 -6.32 24.89
CA GLU A 59 -10.91 -7.22 24.23
C GLU A 59 -10.83 -7.14 22.69
N ASP A 60 -11.63 -6.27 22.06
CA ASP A 60 -11.71 -6.16 20.58
C ASP A 60 -11.14 -4.83 20.03
N ASP A 61 -10.24 -4.16 20.73
CA ASP A 61 -9.70 -2.84 20.36
C ASP A 61 -8.34 -2.94 19.60
N ASP A 62 -8.29 -3.84 18.63
CA ASP A 62 -7.15 -4.04 17.75
C ASP A 62 -7.35 -3.31 16.41
N TRP A 63 -7.35 -1.98 16.48
CA TRP A 63 -7.33 -1.14 15.29
C TRP A 63 -5.88 -0.89 14.86
N ILE A 64 -5.69 -0.85 13.55
CA ILE A 64 -4.40 -0.61 12.86
C ILE A 64 -3.62 0.48 13.61
N ARG A 65 -2.42 0.15 14.08
CA ARG A 65 -1.50 1.12 14.68
C ARG A 65 -1.28 2.25 13.69
N GLY A 66 -1.66 3.48 14.07
CA GLY A 66 -1.50 4.67 13.22
C GLY A 66 -2.80 5.33 12.77
N ASP A 67 -3.96 4.66 12.80
CA ASP A 67 -5.27 5.27 12.45
C ASP A 67 -5.73 6.36 13.44
N GLY A 68 -5.11 6.45 14.62
CA GLY A 68 -5.35 7.50 15.63
C GLY A 68 -4.49 8.75 15.47
N MET A 69 -3.66 8.86 14.44
CA MET A 69 -2.85 10.07 14.23
C MET A 69 -3.72 11.29 13.89
N SER A 70 -3.29 12.47 14.34
CA SER A 70 -3.84 13.71 13.81
C SER A 70 -3.53 13.85 12.32
N THR A 71 -4.36 14.58 11.56
CA THR A 71 -4.10 14.85 10.14
C THR A 71 -2.68 15.35 9.86
N ASN A 72 -2.19 16.27 10.70
CA ASN A 72 -0.83 16.81 10.54
C ASN A 72 0.26 15.77 10.87
N GLY A 73 0.04 14.91 11.88
CA GLY A 73 0.95 13.81 12.21
C GLY A 73 1.04 12.80 11.06
N PHE A 74 -0.09 12.46 10.47
CA PHE A 74 -0.15 11.59 9.30
C PHE A 74 0.56 12.19 8.08
N LEU A 75 0.33 13.47 7.77
CA LEU A 75 1.03 14.16 6.68
C LEU A 75 2.55 14.25 6.93
N HIS A 76 2.96 14.44 8.18
CA HIS A 76 4.38 14.43 8.54
C HIS A 76 5.01 13.05 8.29
N LEU A 77 4.35 11.96 8.73
CA LEU A 77 4.80 10.59 8.44
C LEU A 77 4.93 10.35 6.92
N LEU A 78 3.90 10.69 6.14
CA LEU A 78 3.91 10.48 4.69
C LEU A 78 4.98 11.32 3.99
N ARG A 79 5.27 12.52 4.49
CA ARG A 79 6.39 13.31 3.99
C ARG A 79 7.74 12.63 4.27
N LEU A 80 7.94 12.09 5.49
CA LEU A 80 9.15 11.33 5.82
C LEU A 80 9.28 10.07 4.94
N CYS A 81 8.18 9.35 4.74
CA CYS A 81 8.14 8.23 3.79
C CYS A 81 8.51 8.71 2.37
N GLY A 82 7.95 9.81 1.91
CA GLY A 82 8.26 10.41 0.60
C GLY A 82 9.75 10.71 0.42
N ILE A 83 10.44 11.22 1.45
CA ILE A 83 11.89 11.44 1.44
C ILE A 83 12.63 10.10 1.25
N GLN A 84 12.22 9.05 1.97
CA GLN A 84 12.81 7.72 1.81
C GLN A 84 12.47 7.12 0.43
N TRP A 85 11.23 7.24 -0.05
CA TRP A 85 10.87 6.79 -1.41
C TRP A 85 11.74 7.47 -2.47
N ARG A 86 11.92 8.81 -2.36
CA ARG A 86 12.78 9.55 -3.29
C ARG A 86 14.22 9.06 -3.29
N ARG A 87 14.74 8.66 -2.11
CA ARG A 87 16.08 8.13 -1.94
C ARG A 87 16.26 6.73 -2.53
N VAL A 88 15.30 5.83 -2.25
CA VAL A 88 15.43 4.42 -2.64
C VAL A 88 15.00 4.15 -4.08
N LEU A 89 14.11 4.99 -4.65
CA LEU A 89 13.67 4.86 -6.04
C LEU A 89 14.80 5.16 -7.02
N ARG A 90 14.89 4.33 -8.06
CA ARG A 90 15.72 4.61 -9.22
C ARG A 90 15.26 5.91 -9.90
N PRO A 91 16.13 6.62 -10.64
CA PRO A 91 15.69 7.70 -11.51
C PRO A 91 14.59 7.23 -12.47
N GLY A 92 13.47 7.94 -12.46
CA GLY A 92 12.27 7.57 -13.23
C GLY A 92 11.37 6.51 -12.58
N GLY A 93 11.75 5.98 -11.42
CA GLY A 93 10.93 5.02 -10.68
C GLY A 93 9.64 5.63 -10.16
N HIS A 94 8.64 4.80 -9.91
CA HIS A 94 7.26 5.19 -9.62
C HIS A 94 6.90 4.97 -8.15
N ALA A 95 6.09 5.86 -7.58
CA ALA A 95 5.43 5.68 -6.29
C ALA A 95 3.92 5.81 -6.47
N LEU A 96 3.20 4.75 -6.08
CA LEU A 96 1.75 4.62 -6.13
C LEU A 96 1.24 4.41 -4.71
N SER A 97 0.47 5.37 -4.19
CA SER A 97 -0.08 5.29 -2.83
C SER A 97 -1.59 5.39 -2.84
N PHE A 98 -2.25 4.37 -2.33
CA PHE A 98 -3.69 4.42 -2.09
C PHE A 98 -4.02 5.47 -1.04
N ILE A 99 -5.15 6.12 -1.18
CA ILE A 99 -5.62 7.17 -0.27
C ILE A 99 -7.12 7.42 -0.43
N ASP A 100 -7.77 7.91 0.61
CA ASP A 100 -9.14 8.39 0.52
C ASP A 100 -9.19 9.79 -0.14
N TRP A 101 -10.37 10.16 -0.65
CA TRP A 101 -10.58 11.42 -1.36
C TRP A 101 -10.27 12.67 -0.51
N ARG A 102 -10.34 12.59 0.82
CA ARG A 102 -10.10 13.72 1.73
C ARG A 102 -8.64 14.10 1.82
N MET A 103 -7.76 13.10 1.70
CA MET A 103 -6.34 13.26 1.92
C MET A 103 -5.50 13.26 0.62
N ALA A 104 -6.12 12.99 -0.53
CA ALA A 104 -5.39 12.80 -1.78
C ALA A 104 -4.54 14.02 -2.18
N PHE A 105 -5.10 15.23 -2.12
CA PHE A 105 -4.36 16.45 -2.47
C PHE A 105 -3.29 16.79 -1.44
N GLN A 106 -3.56 16.55 -0.15
CA GLN A 106 -2.59 16.77 0.91
C GLN A 106 -1.42 15.78 0.81
N LEU A 107 -1.71 14.51 0.51
CA LEU A 107 -0.68 13.50 0.27
C LEU A 107 0.18 13.90 -0.94
N GLN A 108 -0.45 14.26 -2.06
CA GLN A 108 0.25 14.68 -3.27
C GLN A 108 1.18 15.86 -2.98
N ALA A 109 0.70 16.89 -2.27
CA ALA A 109 1.50 18.03 -1.87
C ALA A 109 2.65 17.66 -0.90
N ALA A 110 2.40 16.76 0.06
CA ALA A 110 3.43 16.28 0.97
C ALA A 110 4.55 15.53 0.24
N LEU A 111 4.21 14.68 -0.73
CA LEU A 111 5.17 13.94 -1.53
C LEU A 111 5.96 14.85 -2.50
N GLU A 112 5.32 15.90 -3.04
CA GLU A 112 6.01 16.90 -3.85
C GLU A 112 7.09 17.64 -3.04
N THR A 113 6.85 17.93 -1.74
CA THR A 113 7.88 18.51 -0.86
C THR A 113 9.08 17.58 -0.60
N ALA A 114 8.96 16.31 -0.96
CA ALA A 114 10.04 15.30 -0.91
C ALA A 114 10.74 15.12 -2.26
N ASP A 115 10.59 16.07 -3.20
CA ASP A 115 11.18 16.02 -4.55
C ASP A 115 10.67 14.86 -5.42
N LEU A 116 9.41 14.47 -5.22
CA LEU A 116 8.69 13.55 -6.10
C LEU A 116 7.81 14.34 -7.06
N ARG A 117 7.82 13.97 -8.35
CA ARG A 117 7.06 14.64 -9.39
C ARG A 117 5.64 14.08 -9.48
N GLN A 118 4.64 14.96 -9.51
CA GLN A 118 3.23 14.60 -9.61
C GLN A 118 2.85 14.09 -11.01
N HIS A 119 1.94 13.11 -11.03
CA HIS A 119 1.23 12.60 -12.20
C HIS A 119 -0.29 12.64 -11.96
N PRO A 120 -1.12 12.41 -13.00
CA PRO A 120 -2.56 12.29 -12.83
C PRO A 120 -2.90 11.24 -11.77
N ILE A 121 -3.82 11.59 -10.88
CA ILE A 121 -4.37 10.66 -9.89
C ILE A 121 -5.11 9.54 -10.61
N LEU A 122 -4.92 8.30 -10.15
CA LEU A 122 -5.66 7.14 -10.63
C LEU A 122 -6.88 6.93 -9.74
N VAL A 123 -7.95 6.41 -10.33
CA VAL A 123 -9.20 6.13 -9.64
C VAL A 123 -9.45 4.63 -9.66
N TRP A 124 -9.54 4.02 -8.48
CA TRP A 124 -10.07 2.68 -8.36
C TRP A 124 -11.59 2.77 -8.14
N ASP A 125 -12.36 2.52 -9.20
CA ASP A 125 -13.81 2.35 -9.14
C ASP A 125 -14.15 0.95 -8.63
N LYS A 126 -14.83 0.88 -7.50
CA LYS A 126 -15.25 -0.38 -6.85
C LYS A 126 -16.45 -1.04 -7.53
N GLY A 127 -17.04 -0.41 -8.56
CA GLY A 127 -18.21 -0.90 -9.28
C GLY A 127 -19.48 -0.98 -8.44
N ARG A 128 -19.45 -0.46 -7.19
CA ARG A 128 -20.61 -0.43 -6.29
C ARG A 128 -20.55 0.76 -5.34
N MET A 129 -21.69 1.31 -5.04
CA MET A 129 -21.82 2.40 -4.07
C MET A 129 -21.50 1.91 -2.65
N GLY A 130 -20.60 2.61 -1.97
CA GLY A 130 -20.31 2.48 -0.55
C GLY A 130 -21.23 3.33 0.34
N MET A 131 -20.71 3.83 1.46
CA MET A 131 -21.44 4.74 2.35
C MET A 131 -21.22 6.20 1.93
N GLY A 132 -22.18 7.05 2.27
CA GLY A 132 -22.12 8.49 2.04
C GLY A 132 -23.47 9.12 2.43
N SER A 133 -23.46 10.41 2.81
CA SER A 133 -24.65 11.13 3.28
C SER A 133 -25.39 11.84 2.13
N ILE A 134 -24.68 12.36 1.14
CA ILE A 134 -25.26 13.07 -0.03
C ILE A 134 -24.97 12.26 -1.28
N PHE A 135 -23.69 12.17 -1.67
CA PHE A 135 -23.24 11.24 -2.69
C PHE A 135 -22.55 10.06 -2.03
N ARG A 136 -22.82 8.85 -2.52
CA ARG A 136 -22.24 7.61 -2.00
C ARG A 136 -20.89 7.35 -2.66
N ASN A 137 -19.85 7.20 -1.84
CA ASN A 137 -18.51 6.92 -2.35
C ASN A 137 -18.45 5.56 -3.04
N GLN A 138 -17.95 5.53 -4.27
CA GLN A 138 -17.78 4.31 -5.06
C GLN A 138 -16.32 4.01 -5.37
N HIS A 139 -15.40 4.90 -5.02
CA HIS A 139 -14.02 4.83 -5.44
C HIS A 139 -13.04 5.06 -4.28
N GLU A 140 -11.81 4.66 -4.50
CA GLU A 140 -10.60 5.12 -3.83
C GLU A 140 -9.66 5.73 -4.85
N LEU A 141 -8.72 6.53 -4.38
CA LEU A 141 -7.74 7.20 -5.22
C LEU A 141 -6.35 6.57 -5.03
N VAL A 142 -5.54 6.64 -6.09
CA VAL A 142 -4.12 6.29 -6.02
C VAL A 142 -3.33 7.50 -6.48
N VAL A 143 -2.60 8.10 -5.54
CA VAL A 143 -1.67 9.19 -5.84
C VAL A 143 -0.46 8.59 -6.55
N HIS A 144 -0.16 9.11 -7.74
CA HIS A 144 0.95 8.67 -8.57
C HIS A 144 2.04 9.73 -8.63
N MET A 145 3.24 9.35 -8.26
CA MET A 145 4.43 10.20 -8.24
C MET A 145 5.60 9.49 -8.91
N THR A 146 6.64 10.24 -9.32
CA THR A 146 7.89 9.65 -9.83
C THR A 146 9.12 10.33 -9.27
N ALA A 147 10.22 9.59 -9.21
CA ALA A 147 11.55 10.11 -8.88
C ALA A 147 12.17 10.78 -10.12
N GLY A 148 11.81 12.04 -10.39
CA GLY A 148 12.21 12.79 -11.58
C GLY A 148 11.37 12.46 -12.81
N ASN A 149 11.97 12.49 -14.02
CA ASN A 149 11.27 12.14 -15.26
C ASN A 149 10.93 10.64 -15.27
N PRO A 150 9.67 10.26 -15.55
CA PRO A 150 9.26 8.87 -15.53
C PRO A 150 9.99 8.06 -16.60
N ALA A 151 10.32 6.81 -16.27
CA ALA A 151 10.67 5.81 -17.27
C ALA A 151 9.48 5.59 -18.22
N PRO A 152 9.70 5.16 -19.46
CA PRO A 152 8.61 4.76 -20.36
C PRO A 152 7.76 3.67 -19.69
N PRO A 153 6.42 3.73 -19.80
CA PRO A 153 5.57 2.69 -19.24
C PRO A 153 5.70 1.39 -20.06
N GLU A 154 5.60 0.26 -19.38
CA GLU A 154 5.60 -1.08 -20.02
C GLU A 154 4.34 -1.32 -20.87
N ARG A 155 3.24 -0.64 -20.51
CA ARG A 155 1.95 -0.69 -21.22
C ARG A 155 1.36 0.70 -21.36
N ARG A 156 0.61 0.92 -22.47
CA ARG A 156 -0.07 2.20 -22.76
C ARG A 156 -1.58 2.05 -23.00
N ASP A 157 -2.13 0.89 -22.72
CA ASP A 157 -3.53 0.51 -22.95
C ASP A 157 -4.37 0.51 -21.67
N VAL A 158 -3.84 1.04 -20.56
CA VAL A 158 -4.50 1.09 -19.26
C VAL A 158 -4.95 2.51 -18.96
N ALA A 159 -6.26 2.69 -18.74
CA ALA A 159 -6.85 3.97 -18.36
C ALA A 159 -6.54 4.32 -16.88
N ASN A 160 -6.64 5.60 -16.53
CA ASN A 160 -6.47 6.05 -15.14
C ASN A 160 -7.72 5.85 -14.26
N VAL A 161 -8.82 5.29 -14.80
CA VAL A 161 -9.98 4.83 -14.05
C VAL A 161 -10.06 3.32 -14.20
N LEU A 162 -9.89 2.60 -13.10
CA LEU A 162 -9.74 1.15 -13.04
C LEU A 162 -10.92 0.56 -12.27
N THR A 163 -11.71 -0.31 -12.90
CA THR A 163 -12.88 -0.93 -12.26
C THR A 163 -12.55 -2.35 -11.80
N PHE A 164 -12.47 -2.53 -10.49
CA PHE A 164 -12.24 -3.83 -9.85
C PHE A 164 -13.14 -3.98 -8.63
N LYS A 165 -13.73 -5.17 -8.43
CA LYS A 165 -14.54 -5.44 -7.25
C LYS A 165 -13.65 -5.55 -6.01
N PRO A 166 -14.04 -4.95 -4.85
CA PRO A 166 -13.35 -5.15 -3.59
C PRO A 166 -13.37 -6.62 -3.16
N VAL A 167 -12.34 -7.04 -2.45
CA VAL A 167 -12.30 -8.34 -1.76
C VAL A 167 -13.40 -8.36 -0.69
N ARG A 168 -14.14 -9.47 -0.56
CA ARG A 168 -15.25 -9.59 0.41
C ARG A 168 -14.86 -10.33 1.67
N ASP A 169 -14.10 -11.40 1.54
CA ASP A 169 -13.75 -12.34 2.60
C ASP A 169 -12.21 -12.42 2.74
N GLY A 170 -11.54 -11.26 2.72
CA GLY A 170 -10.08 -11.16 2.86
C GLY A 170 -9.61 -11.30 4.31
N ASP A 171 -8.36 -11.69 4.47
CA ASP A 171 -7.68 -11.80 5.78
C ASP A 171 -7.49 -10.44 6.47
N HIS A 172 -7.65 -9.35 5.71
CA HIS A 172 -7.56 -7.98 6.21
C HIS A 172 -8.77 -7.15 5.75
N PRO A 173 -9.38 -6.32 6.64
CA PRO A 173 -10.58 -5.53 6.32
C PRO A 173 -10.45 -4.57 5.14
N THR A 174 -9.22 -4.19 4.77
CA THR A 174 -8.90 -3.25 3.69
C THR A 174 -8.07 -3.88 2.57
N GLU A 175 -8.07 -5.21 2.46
CA GLU A 175 -7.32 -5.94 1.43
C GLU A 175 -7.66 -5.45 0.02
N LYS A 176 -6.61 -5.08 -0.73
CA LYS A 176 -6.77 -4.62 -2.11
C LYS A 176 -6.87 -5.80 -3.07
N PRO A 177 -7.74 -5.72 -4.10
CA PRO A 177 -7.85 -6.79 -5.10
C PRO A 177 -6.52 -7.03 -5.82
N GLN A 178 -6.02 -8.25 -5.80
CA GLN A 178 -4.77 -8.62 -6.45
C GLN A 178 -4.75 -8.23 -7.95
N PRO A 179 -5.84 -8.45 -8.76
CA PRO A 179 -5.84 -8.03 -10.16
C PRO A 179 -5.68 -6.51 -10.37
N LEU A 180 -6.14 -5.69 -9.41
CA LEU A 180 -5.91 -4.24 -9.45
C LEU A 180 -4.42 -3.92 -9.28
N LEU A 181 -3.77 -4.54 -8.27
CA LEU A 181 -2.36 -4.32 -7.97
C LEU A 181 -1.47 -4.83 -9.11
N GLU A 182 -1.78 -5.99 -9.66
CA GLU A 182 -1.10 -6.54 -10.85
C GLU A 182 -1.22 -5.61 -12.06
N THR A 183 -2.42 -5.05 -12.28
CA THR A 183 -2.62 -4.08 -13.37
C THR A 183 -1.76 -2.83 -13.16
N LEU A 184 -1.73 -2.27 -11.95
CA LEU A 184 -0.89 -1.11 -11.64
C LEU A 184 0.58 -1.42 -11.86
N LEU A 185 1.09 -2.53 -11.33
CA LEU A 185 2.49 -2.95 -11.47
C LEU A 185 2.86 -3.21 -12.92
N SER A 186 1.97 -3.85 -13.71
CA SER A 186 2.23 -4.15 -15.14
C SER A 186 2.44 -2.92 -16.01
N VAL A 187 2.02 -1.73 -15.55
CA VAL A 187 2.22 -0.45 -16.28
C VAL A 187 3.56 0.18 -15.95
N VAL A 188 3.96 0.15 -14.67
CA VAL A 188 5.05 1.00 -14.16
C VAL A 188 6.28 0.23 -13.70
N THR A 189 6.21 -1.10 -13.62
CA THR A 189 7.32 -1.93 -13.14
C THR A 189 7.88 -2.74 -14.31
N PRO A 190 9.10 -2.48 -14.76
CA PRO A 190 9.73 -3.26 -15.82
C PRO A 190 10.01 -4.69 -15.36
N PRO A 191 10.25 -5.64 -16.28
CA PRO A 191 10.66 -7.00 -15.96
C PRO A 191 11.80 -7.02 -14.92
N GLU A 192 11.76 -7.97 -13.99
CA GLU A 192 12.73 -8.09 -12.88
C GLU A 192 12.83 -6.84 -11.98
N GLY A 193 11.82 -5.96 -12.04
CA GLY A 193 11.77 -4.79 -11.17
C GLY A 193 11.60 -5.15 -9.69
N THR A 194 12.07 -4.27 -8.80
CA THR A 194 11.91 -4.43 -7.35
C THR A 194 10.77 -3.53 -6.87
N VAL A 195 9.78 -4.12 -6.22
CA VAL A 195 8.62 -3.45 -5.62
C VAL A 195 8.82 -3.31 -4.12
N LEU A 196 8.57 -2.12 -3.58
CA LEU A 196 8.57 -1.85 -2.13
C LEU A 196 7.16 -1.53 -1.67
N ASP A 197 6.70 -2.23 -0.63
CA ASP A 197 5.51 -1.87 0.14
C ASP A 197 5.89 -1.62 1.61
N PRO A 198 6.02 -0.35 2.02
CA PRO A 198 6.39 -0.01 3.40
C PRO A 198 5.24 -0.15 4.41
N PHE A 199 4.03 -0.54 3.98
CA PHE A 199 2.85 -0.79 4.81
C PHE A 199 2.13 -2.05 4.32
N ALA A 200 2.80 -3.22 4.43
CA ALA A 200 2.44 -4.44 3.73
C ALA A 200 1.06 -5.01 4.12
N GLY A 201 0.58 -4.77 5.35
CA GLY A 201 -0.73 -5.21 5.83
C GLY A 201 -0.96 -6.70 5.62
N SER A 202 -1.89 -7.08 4.73
CA SER A 202 -2.15 -8.48 4.37
C SER A 202 -1.16 -9.05 3.33
N GLY A 203 -0.24 -8.24 2.80
CA GLY A 203 0.75 -8.65 1.79
C GLY A 203 0.25 -8.65 0.34
N SER A 204 -0.92 -8.11 0.06
CA SER A 204 -1.51 -8.13 -1.29
C SER A 204 -0.57 -7.61 -2.38
N THR A 205 0.21 -6.54 -2.08
CA THR A 205 1.22 -5.99 -3.00
C THR A 205 2.35 -7.00 -3.26
N LEU A 206 2.79 -7.71 -2.21
CA LEU A 206 3.88 -8.70 -2.33
C LEU A 206 3.44 -9.89 -3.18
N PHE A 207 2.20 -10.36 -3.00
CA PHE A 207 1.64 -11.43 -3.83
C PHE A 207 1.47 -11.01 -5.28
N ALA A 208 0.98 -9.79 -5.54
CA ALA A 208 0.84 -9.26 -6.89
C ALA A 208 2.21 -9.11 -7.59
N ALA A 209 3.22 -8.59 -6.88
CA ALA A 209 4.57 -8.46 -7.41
C ALA A 209 5.18 -9.83 -7.76
N ARG A 210 5.07 -10.81 -6.84
CA ARG A 210 5.53 -12.19 -7.05
C ARG A 210 4.84 -12.85 -8.24
N ALA A 211 3.52 -12.70 -8.38
CA ALA A 211 2.75 -13.26 -9.49
C ALA A 211 3.21 -12.74 -10.86
N LEU A 212 3.76 -11.53 -10.91
CA LEU A 212 4.33 -10.91 -12.11
C LEU A 212 5.85 -11.18 -12.28
N GLY A 213 6.47 -12.00 -11.42
CA GLY A 213 7.90 -12.31 -11.47
C GLY A 213 8.81 -11.18 -10.99
N HIS A 214 8.29 -10.21 -10.23
CA HIS A 214 9.08 -9.14 -9.61
C HIS A 214 9.63 -9.57 -8.26
N THR A 215 10.74 -8.94 -7.84
CA THR A 215 11.18 -8.98 -6.45
C THR A 215 10.35 -8.02 -5.62
N ALA A 216 9.98 -8.40 -4.39
CA ALA A 216 9.20 -7.56 -3.50
C ALA A 216 9.85 -7.43 -2.12
N ILE A 217 9.83 -6.22 -1.57
CA ILE A 217 10.22 -5.93 -0.20
C ILE A 217 8.99 -5.38 0.52
N GLY A 218 8.58 -6.06 1.59
CA GLY A 218 7.49 -5.62 2.45
C GLY A 218 7.97 -5.20 3.83
N VAL A 219 7.31 -4.21 4.41
CA VAL A 219 7.49 -3.84 5.82
C VAL A 219 6.14 -3.83 6.50
N GLU A 220 6.07 -4.49 7.66
CA GLU A 220 4.85 -4.54 8.47
C GLU A 220 5.21 -4.35 9.94
N ALA A 221 4.46 -3.48 10.61
CA ALA A 221 4.70 -3.14 12.02
C ALA A 221 4.02 -4.10 13.00
N ASP A 222 3.01 -4.84 12.54
CA ASP A 222 2.27 -5.81 13.34
C ASP A 222 2.71 -7.23 13.00
N GLU A 223 3.32 -7.92 13.99
CA GLU A 223 3.84 -9.26 13.83
C GLU A 223 2.77 -10.27 13.39
N ARG A 224 1.50 -10.08 13.79
CA ARG A 224 0.39 -10.95 13.41
C ARG A 224 0.16 -10.94 11.89
N TYR A 225 0.29 -9.78 11.26
CA TYR A 225 0.20 -9.67 9.80
C TYR A 225 1.46 -10.23 9.13
N CYS A 226 2.63 -10.05 9.72
CA CYS A 226 3.85 -10.71 9.21
C CYS A 226 3.68 -12.24 9.17
N GLU A 227 3.09 -12.84 10.22
CA GLU A 227 2.80 -14.28 10.26
C GLU A 227 1.81 -14.71 9.19
N VAL A 228 0.74 -13.94 8.96
CA VAL A 228 -0.24 -14.19 7.90
C VAL A 228 0.43 -14.17 6.53
N ILE A 229 1.24 -13.14 6.25
CA ILE A 229 1.97 -13.01 4.98
C ILE A 229 2.90 -14.22 4.78
N ALA A 230 3.75 -14.53 5.76
CA ALA A 230 4.73 -15.63 5.66
C ALA A 230 4.03 -16.96 5.38
N ARG A 231 2.96 -17.28 6.13
CA ARG A 231 2.18 -18.51 5.92
C ARG A 231 1.58 -18.57 4.51
N ARG A 232 1.04 -17.49 3.99
CA ARG A 232 0.47 -17.44 2.63
C ARG A 232 1.55 -17.60 1.56
N LEU A 233 2.75 -17.03 1.76
CA LEU A 233 3.88 -17.19 0.85
C LEU A 233 4.34 -18.65 0.79
N ASP A 234 4.44 -19.32 1.94
CA ASP A 234 4.82 -20.74 2.01
C ASP A 234 3.79 -21.66 1.34
N GLN A 235 2.49 -21.39 1.52
CA GLN A 235 1.42 -22.18 0.88
C GLN A 235 1.45 -22.06 -0.65
N GLY A 236 1.72 -20.87 -1.19
CA GLY A 236 1.83 -20.65 -2.63
C GLY A 236 3.01 -21.39 -3.27
N VAL A 237 4.06 -21.73 -2.53
CA VAL A 237 5.19 -22.55 -3.02
C VAL A 237 4.78 -24.02 -3.17
N LEU A 238 3.89 -24.52 -2.30
CA LEU A 238 3.45 -25.92 -2.33
C LEU A 238 2.50 -26.20 -3.51
N ASP A 239 1.69 -25.22 -3.94
CA ASP A 239 0.74 -25.39 -5.04
C ASP A 239 1.42 -25.45 -6.43
N PHE A 240 2.61 -24.88 -6.59
CA PHE A 240 3.38 -24.94 -7.85
C PHE A 240 4.30 -26.18 -7.95
N GLY A 241 4.51 -26.91 -6.85
CA GLY A 241 5.35 -28.11 -6.80
C GLY A 241 4.64 -29.42 -7.18
N GLY A 242 3.37 -29.38 -7.53
CA GLY A 242 2.50 -30.56 -7.72
C GLY A 242 2.17 -30.93 -9.18
N ILE A 243 2.83 -30.34 -10.18
CA ILE A 243 2.65 -30.73 -11.59
C ILE A 243 4.01 -31.07 -12.20
N ALA A 244 4.44 -32.29 -12.02
CA ALA A 244 5.46 -32.95 -12.82
C ALA A 244 4.86 -34.23 -13.42
#